data_7340622427ff38266da7936fc085af8d
#
_entry.id   7340622427ff38266da7936fc085af8d
#
_cell.length_a   1.000
_cell.length_b   1.000
_cell.length_c   1.000
_cell.angle_alpha   90.00
_cell.angle_beta   90.00
_cell.angle_gamma   90.00
#
_symmetry.space_group_name_H-M   'P 1'
#
loop_
_entity.id
_entity.type
_entity.pdbx_description
1 polymer ?
#
loop_
_entity_poly.entity_id
_entity_poly.type
_entity_poly.pdbx_seq_one_letter_code
_entity_poly.pdbx_strand_id
1 'polypeptide(L)'
;MNRNLFKIALFSILFLGFVACDKDDREEDLLPAEVLKESYTIDRFKVLNIATALPSGAKLTWSIKDSIISENTDLDFISPFQKNYPLTLKVEISGEVKVYTSSINVVKETGTYSKYIFNVLDFRPAVGQFTNGIPEYTEGNTQANMIVAAKKAIVGSNTSLVSLGGFGGYVVFGFDHTIPNMDGRDFKILGNAFWGNEANEARSGSCEPGIIMVAYDKNKNGKPDDDEWYEIAGSEYFKNTTIKNYEITYFKPDAAKSPVTGTEFWQFDTEYIKWQDNEGKSGYKVQNVFHDQSYYPLWIADASYTLKGTKIADNFYDQSGEGSYWVGKSFEFGYADNAPNNDEASNIDISWAVDKNGKYVKLPGIDFVKVYTAINQEAGWLGEVSTEVSGAYDLHLN
;
A
#
# COMPACT_ATOMS: atom_id res chain seq x y z
N MET A 1 -0.31 -104.91 -17.75
CA MET A 1 -1.34 -105.40 -18.74
C MET A 1 -1.74 -104.22 -19.64
N ASN A 2 -1.38 -104.29 -20.88
CA ASN A 2 -2.08 -103.83 -22.09
C ASN A 2 -2.76 -102.44 -22.08
N ARG A 3 -2.64 -101.56 -23.02
CA ARG A 3 -2.34 -101.57 -24.46
C ARG A 3 -2.56 -100.17 -25.06
N ASN A 4 -1.70 -99.77 -25.99
CA ASN A 4 -1.92 -99.05 -27.24
C ASN A 4 -2.38 -97.58 -27.26
N LEU A 5 -1.51 -96.68 -27.68
CA LEU A 5 -1.32 -96.14 -29.05
C LEU A 5 -2.58 -95.58 -29.72
N PHE A 6 -2.60 -94.27 -29.95
CA PHE A 6 -2.84 -93.72 -31.31
C PHE A 6 -2.30 -92.30 -31.43
N LYS A 7 -1.40 -92.09 -32.39
CA LYS A 7 -0.90 -90.81 -32.85
C LYS A 7 -1.90 -90.22 -33.83
N ILE A 8 -2.31 -88.99 -33.59
CA ILE A 8 -2.89 -88.17 -34.66
C ILE A 8 -2.13 -86.81 -34.66
N ALA A 9 -1.43 -86.61 -35.80
CA ALA A 9 -0.81 -85.31 -36.10
C ALA A 9 -1.92 -84.37 -36.61
N LEU A 10 -2.04 -83.23 -36.00
CA LEU A 10 -2.91 -82.20 -36.52
C LEU A 10 -2.03 -80.99 -36.90
N PHE A 11 -2.02 -80.62 -38.15
CA PHE A 11 -1.40 -79.50 -38.79
C PHE A 11 -2.08 -78.20 -38.32
N SER A 12 -1.44 -77.39 -37.51
CA SER A 12 -1.95 -76.06 -37.17
C SER A 12 -1.36 -75.02 -38.11
N ILE A 13 -2.21 -74.52 -38.99
CA ILE A 13 -1.92 -73.38 -39.83
C ILE A 13 -1.83 -72.12 -38.92
N LEU A 14 -0.63 -71.54 -38.90
CA LEU A 14 -0.39 -70.30 -38.17
C LEU A 14 -0.92 -69.12 -39.02
N PHE A 15 -2.09 -68.57 -38.66
CA PHE A 15 -2.58 -67.32 -39.21
C PHE A 15 -1.89 -66.18 -38.46
N LEU A 16 -0.88 -65.58 -39.10
CA LEU A 16 -0.31 -64.31 -38.69
C LEU A 16 -1.32 -63.20 -39.00
N GLY A 17 -2.15 -62.88 -38.02
CA GLY A 17 -2.95 -61.66 -38.02
C GLY A 17 -2.02 -60.47 -37.76
N PHE A 18 -1.76 -59.69 -38.79
CA PHE A 18 -1.24 -58.33 -38.58
C PHE A 18 -2.30 -57.51 -37.89
N VAL A 19 -2.19 -57.32 -36.57
CA VAL A 19 -2.87 -56.24 -35.89
C VAL A 19 -2.13 -54.97 -36.27
N ALA A 20 -2.66 -54.24 -37.24
CA ALA A 20 -2.28 -52.85 -37.44
C ALA A 20 -2.77 -52.09 -36.18
N CYS A 21 -1.87 -51.76 -35.28
CA CYS A 21 -2.12 -50.68 -34.33
C CYS A 21 -2.17 -49.40 -35.18
N ASP A 22 -3.35 -48.93 -35.48
CA ASP A 22 -3.56 -47.53 -35.75
C ASP A 22 -3.16 -46.80 -34.43
N LYS A 23 -1.94 -46.28 -34.40
CA LYS A 23 -1.60 -45.20 -33.48
C LYS A 23 -2.45 -44.03 -33.95
N ASP A 24 -3.53 -43.79 -33.25
CA ASP A 24 -4.22 -42.52 -33.27
C ASP A 24 -3.23 -41.50 -32.66
N ASP A 25 -2.32 -41.01 -33.46
CA ASP A 25 -1.44 -39.90 -33.13
C ASP A 25 -2.30 -38.60 -33.10
N ARG A 26 -3.32 -38.58 -32.26
CA ARG A 26 -3.90 -37.32 -31.83
C ARG A 26 -2.92 -36.77 -30.82
N GLU A 27 -2.13 -35.76 -31.22
CA GLU A 27 -1.51 -34.85 -30.27
C GLU A 27 -2.67 -34.43 -29.33
N GLU A 28 -2.62 -34.88 -28.07
CA GLU A 28 -3.56 -34.37 -27.07
C GLU A 28 -3.29 -32.88 -26.97
N ASP A 29 -4.27 -32.05 -27.36
CA ASP A 29 -4.24 -30.60 -27.15
C ASP A 29 -3.88 -30.34 -25.69
N LEU A 30 -2.71 -29.74 -25.44
CA LEU A 30 -2.25 -29.40 -24.10
C LEU A 30 -3.18 -28.39 -23.42
N LEU A 31 -3.96 -27.65 -24.21
CA LEU A 31 -4.84 -26.59 -23.75
C LEU A 31 -6.32 -26.98 -23.98
N PRO A 32 -7.18 -26.87 -22.96
CA PRO A 32 -8.59 -27.22 -23.05
C PRO A 32 -9.33 -26.38 -24.09
N ALA A 33 -10.44 -26.91 -24.61
CA ALA A 33 -11.26 -26.21 -25.59
C ALA A 33 -11.88 -24.92 -25.00
N GLU A 34 -12.30 -24.97 -23.75
CA GLU A 34 -12.94 -23.86 -23.03
C GLU A 34 -12.27 -23.65 -21.69
N VAL A 35 -11.92 -22.38 -21.37
CA VAL A 35 -11.36 -21.92 -20.09
C VAL A 35 -12.23 -20.84 -19.46
N LEU A 36 -12.90 -20.04 -20.29
CA LEU A 36 -13.71 -18.91 -19.87
C LEU A 36 -15.21 -19.19 -20.14
N LYS A 37 -16.08 -18.65 -19.31
CA LYS A 37 -17.51 -18.55 -19.62
C LYS A 37 -17.71 -17.58 -20.79
N GLU A 38 -18.82 -17.71 -21.51
CA GLU A 38 -19.19 -16.78 -22.59
C GLU A 38 -19.26 -15.32 -22.08
N SER A 39 -19.80 -15.13 -20.87
CA SER A 39 -19.85 -13.83 -20.22
C SER A 39 -19.87 -13.92 -18.69
N TYR A 40 -19.48 -12.82 -18.06
CA TYR A 40 -19.56 -12.58 -16.61
C TYR A 40 -20.37 -11.32 -16.36
N THR A 41 -21.11 -11.27 -15.24
CA THR A 41 -21.79 -10.06 -14.78
C THR A 41 -21.38 -9.77 -13.35
N ILE A 42 -21.04 -8.52 -13.06
CA ILE A 42 -20.61 -8.06 -11.73
C ILE A 42 -21.06 -6.63 -11.47
N ASP A 43 -21.33 -6.32 -10.22
CA ASP A 43 -21.60 -4.94 -9.77
C ASP A 43 -20.33 -4.09 -9.82
N ARG A 44 -20.46 -2.76 -10.00
CA ARG A 44 -19.35 -1.82 -9.82
C ARG A 44 -18.73 -1.99 -8.42
N PHE A 45 -17.42 -1.76 -8.30
CA PHE A 45 -16.66 -1.86 -7.03
C PHE A 45 -16.64 -3.25 -6.40
N LYS A 46 -17.09 -4.28 -7.11
CA LYS A 46 -16.93 -5.67 -6.71
C LYS A 46 -15.81 -6.32 -7.50
N VAL A 47 -15.02 -7.15 -6.84
CA VAL A 47 -13.96 -7.92 -7.48
C VAL A 47 -14.55 -9.19 -8.07
N LEU A 48 -14.40 -9.36 -9.38
CA LEU A 48 -14.65 -10.61 -10.12
C LEU A 48 -13.35 -11.42 -10.13
N ASN A 49 -13.33 -12.55 -9.47
CA ASN A 49 -12.24 -13.50 -9.58
C ASN A 49 -12.58 -14.54 -10.66
N ILE A 50 -11.69 -14.69 -11.66
CA ILE A 50 -11.76 -15.71 -12.70
C ILE A 50 -10.58 -16.64 -12.51
N ALA A 51 -10.83 -17.80 -11.88
CA ALA A 51 -9.85 -18.86 -11.72
C ALA A 51 -9.72 -19.68 -12.98
N THR A 52 -8.48 -20.07 -13.33
CA THR A 52 -8.18 -20.94 -14.46
C THR A 52 -7.62 -22.28 -13.99
N ALA A 53 -8.07 -23.37 -14.58
CA ALA A 53 -7.56 -24.72 -14.33
C ALA A 53 -6.59 -25.14 -15.46
N LEU A 54 -5.56 -24.30 -15.71
CA LEU A 54 -4.58 -24.53 -16.75
C LEU A 54 -3.36 -25.32 -16.25
N PRO A 55 -2.65 -26.05 -17.15
CA PRO A 55 -1.46 -26.80 -16.77
C PRO A 55 -0.38 -25.90 -16.15
N SER A 56 0.40 -26.45 -15.20
CA SER A 56 1.54 -25.78 -14.62
C SER A 56 2.57 -25.39 -15.67
N GLY A 57 3.08 -24.16 -15.60
CA GLY A 57 4.05 -23.63 -16.56
C GLY A 57 3.44 -22.89 -17.75
N ALA A 58 2.12 -22.81 -17.85
CA ALA A 58 1.45 -21.96 -18.82
C ALA A 58 1.72 -20.48 -18.50
N LYS A 59 2.05 -19.69 -19.52
CA LYS A 59 2.17 -18.23 -19.46
C LYS A 59 0.82 -17.64 -19.88
N LEU A 60 0.25 -16.82 -19.00
CA LEU A 60 -1.06 -16.20 -19.21
C LEU A 60 -0.91 -14.71 -19.45
N THR A 61 -1.73 -14.17 -20.35
CA THR A 61 -1.84 -12.72 -20.55
C THR A 61 -3.33 -12.37 -20.69
N TRP A 62 -3.83 -11.64 -19.70
CA TRP A 62 -5.20 -11.11 -19.68
C TRP A 62 -5.22 -9.71 -20.25
N SER A 63 -6.14 -9.43 -21.16
CA SER A 63 -6.27 -8.10 -21.75
C SER A 63 -7.72 -7.68 -21.93
N ILE A 64 -7.95 -6.38 -21.82
CA ILE A 64 -9.17 -5.68 -22.23
C ILE A 64 -8.81 -4.85 -23.46
N LYS A 65 -9.38 -5.19 -24.63
CA LYS A 65 -8.91 -4.68 -25.92
C LYS A 65 -7.41 -4.93 -26.07
N ASP A 66 -6.62 -3.85 -26.25
CA ASP A 66 -5.16 -3.92 -26.45
C ASP A 66 -4.35 -3.73 -25.15
N SER A 67 -5.03 -3.48 -24.01
CA SER A 67 -4.37 -3.23 -22.72
C SER A 67 -4.24 -4.52 -21.91
N ILE A 68 -3.00 -4.90 -21.54
CA ILE A 68 -2.74 -6.01 -20.61
C ILE A 68 -3.15 -5.57 -19.21
N ILE A 69 -4.09 -6.30 -18.61
CA ILE A 69 -4.58 -6.02 -17.25
C ILE A 69 -3.99 -6.94 -16.20
N SER A 70 -3.55 -8.15 -16.58
CA SER A 70 -2.90 -9.10 -15.67
C SER A 70 -2.06 -10.13 -16.43
N GLU A 71 -1.03 -10.68 -15.77
CA GLU A 71 -0.25 -11.85 -16.21
C GLU A 71 -0.30 -12.98 -15.16
N ASN A 72 -1.17 -12.88 -14.17
CA ASN A 72 -1.36 -13.88 -13.14
C ASN A 72 -2.16 -15.09 -13.68
N THR A 73 -2.06 -16.22 -12.97
CA THR A 73 -2.85 -17.44 -13.28
C THR A 73 -4.35 -17.14 -13.23
N ASP A 74 -4.79 -16.44 -12.20
CA ASP A 74 -6.18 -16.02 -12.03
C ASP A 74 -6.30 -14.51 -12.26
N LEU A 75 -7.46 -14.09 -12.75
CA LEU A 75 -7.76 -12.67 -12.94
C LEU A 75 -8.64 -12.18 -11.81
N ASP A 76 -8.19 -11.16 -11.10
CA ASP A 76 -9.03 -10.27 -10.32
C ASP A 76 -9.35 -9.03 -11.16
N PHE A 77 -10.63 -8.83 -11.47
CA PHE A 77 -11.12 -7.71 -12.26
C PHE A 77 -12.10 -6.88 -11.44
N ILE A 78 -11.96 -5.57 -11.48
CA ILE A 78 -12.86 -4.60 -10.86
C ILE A 78 -13.00 -3.38 -11.77
N SER A 79 -14.15 -2.71 -11.73
CA SER A 79 -14.34 -1.43 -12.43
C SER A 79 -15.37 -0.55 -11.73
N PRO A 80 -15.15 0.77 -11.71
CA PRO A 80 -16.14 1.75 -11.24
C PRO A 80 -17.16 2.15 -12.32
N PHE A 81 -17.00 1.67 -13.57
CA PHE A 81 -17.84 2.12 -14.69
C PHE A 81 -18.81 1.03 -15.14
N GLN A 82 -20.10 1.39 -15.24
CA GLN A 82 -21.11 0.56 -15.91
C GLN A 82 -20.79 0.43 -17.39
N LYS A 83 -20.27 -0.71 -17.80
CA LYS A 83 -19.78 -0.95 -19.15
C LYS A 83 -19.60 -2.43 -19.43
N ASN A 84 -19.67 -2.81 -20.71
CA ASN A 84 -19.22 -4.11 -21.16
C ASN A 84 -17.74 -4.04 -21.55
N TYR A 85 -16.95 -4.99 -21.03
CA TYR A 85 -15.52 -5.11 -21.28
C TYR A 85 -15.25 -6.40 -22.07
N PRO A 86 -14.75 -6.33 -23.32
CA PRO A 86 -14.29 -7.50 -24.05
C PRO A 86 -13.00 -8.03 -23.39
N LEU A 87 -13.06 -9.25 -22.86
CA LEU A 87 -11.95 -9.92 -22.19
C LEU A 87 -11.27 -10.90 -23.15
N THR A 88 -9.96 -10.87 -23.18
CA THR A 88 -9.12 -11.84 -23.90
C THR A 88 -8.11 -12.45 -22.93
N LEU A 89 -8.00 -13.79 -22.96
CA LEU A 89 -6.95 -14.56 -22.30
C LEU A 89 -6.11 -15.25 -23.38
N LYS A 90 -4.84 -14.87 -23.47
CA LYS A 90 -3.82 -15.58 -24.26
C LYS A 90 -3.07 -16.52 -23.34
N VAL A 91 -2.96 -17.78 -23.73
CA VAL A 91 -2.23 -18.82 -23.00
C VAL A 91 -1.14 -19.37 -23.90
N GLU A 92 0.09 -19.45 -23.38
CA GLU A 92 1.25 -20.01 -24.05
C GLU A 92 1.85 -21.15 -23.20
N ILE A 93 1.99 -22.34 -23.75
CA ILE A 93 2.62 -23.48 -23.08
C ILE A 93 3.32 -24.38 -24.11
N SER A 94 4.58 -24.75 -23.88
CA SER A 94 5.35 -25.68 -24.73
C SER A 94 5.35 -25.36 -26.23
N GLY A 95 5.22 -24.05 -26.58
CA GLY A 95 5.14 -23.59 -27.97
C GLY A 95 3.72 -23.54 -28.56
N GLU A 96 2.73 -24.09 -27.88
CA GLU A 96 1.33 -23.93 -28.23
C GLU A 96 0.81 -22.58 -27.72
N VAL A 97 0.03 -21.89 -28.55
CA VAL A 97 -0.62 -20.61 -28.20
C VAL A 97 -2.10 -20.73 -28.47
N LYS A 98 -2.92 -20.45 -27.46
CA LYS A 98 -4.37 -20.43 -27.59
C LYS A 98 -4.96 -19.13 -27.02
N VAL A 99 -5.99 -18.62 -27.68
CA VAL A 99 -6.67 -17.38 -27.29
C VAL A 99 -8.12 -17.69 -26.97
N TYR A 100 -8.55 -17.30 -25.77
CA TYR A 100 -9.92 -17.40 -25.29
C TYR A 100 -10.52 -16.02 -25.17
N THR A 101 -11.77 -15.86 -25.53
CA THR A 101 -12.50 -14.59 -25.45
C THR A 101 -13.73 -14.73 -24.58
N SER A 102 -14.07 -13.64 -23.90
CA SER A 102 -15.25 -13.52 -23.05
C SER A 102 -15.69 -12.06 -22.99
N SER A 103 -16.72 -11.77 -22.21
CA SER A 103 -17.11 -10.41 -21.89
C SER A 103 -17.41 -10.26 -20.39
N ILE A 104 -17.09 -9.09 -19.83
CA ILE A 104 -17.45 -8.74 -18.45
C ILE A 104 -18.46 -7.59 -18.52
N ASN A 105 -19.69 -7.85 -18.11
CA ASN A 105 -20.74 -6.83 -18.02
C ASN A 105 -20.78 -6.26 -16.61
N VAL A 106 -20.27 -5.04 -16.44
CA VAL A 106 -20.32 -4.31 -15.16
C VAL A 106 -21.65 -3.55 -15.08
N VAL A 107 -22.45 -3.89 -14.07
CA VAL A 107 -23.77 -3.29 -13.83
C VAL A 107 -23.71 -2.33 -12.63
N LYS A 108 -24.78 -1.57 -12.42
CA LYS A 108 -24.89 -0.69 -11.25
C LYS A 108 -24.85 -1.54 -9.97
N GLU A 109 -24.11 -1.07 -8.99
CA GLU A 109 -24.04 -1.66 -7.66
C GLU A 109 -25.42 -1.66 -6.96
N THR A 110 -25.68 -2.71 -6.19
CA THR A 110 -26.91 -2.84 -5.40
C THR A 110 -26.77 -2.21 -4.00
N GLY A 111 -25.53 -1.97 -3.54
CA GLY A 111 -25.22 -1.34 -2.26
C GLY A 111 -24.89 0.15 -2.41
N THR A 112 -24.71 0.83 -1.28
CA THR A 112 -24.19 2.20 -1.21
C THR A 112 -22.81 2.15 -0.59
N TYR A 113 -21.81 2.71 -1.26
CA TYR A 113 -20.46 2.83 -0.78
C TYR A 113 -20.16 4.26 -0.33
N SER A 114 -19.33 4.39 0.72
CA SER A 114 -18.78 5.67 1.15
C SER A 114 -17.48 5.94 0.41
N LYS A 115 -17.35 7.08 -0.24
CA LYS A 115 -16.06 7.42 -0.85
C LYS A 115 -14.95 7.70 0.17
N TYR A 116 -15.30 7.94 1.42
CA TYR A 116 -14.36 8.32 2.48
C TYR A 116 -13.83 7.11 3.25
N ILE A 117 -12.79 7.33 4.06
CA ILE A 117 -12.31 6.34 5.03
C ILE A 117 -13.50 5.77 5.80
N PHE A 118 -13.57 4.44 5.88
CA PHE A 118 -14.63 3.72 6.58
C PHE A 118 -14.20 3.25 7.97
N ASN A 119 -12.91 2.87 8.11
CA ASN A 119 -12.39 2.36 9.37
C ASN A 119 -10.92 2.72 9.56
N VAL A 120 -10.48 2.88 10.83
CA VAL A 120 -9.06 2.91 11.22
C VAL A 120 -8.74 1.59 11.90
N LEU A 121 -7.70 0.92 11.42
CA LEU A 121 -7.28 -0.41 11.87
C LEU A 121 -6.12 -0.34 12.85
N ASP A 122 -5.22 0.63 12.68
CA ASP A 122 -4.11 0.86 13.58
C ASP A 122 -3.68 2.34 13.57
N PHE A 123 -3.15 2.81 14.70
CA PHE A 123 -2.62 4.16 14.86
C PHE A 123 -1.49 4.12 15.87
N ARG A 124 -0.26 4.37 15.43
CA ARG A 124 0.92 4.39 16.29
C ARG A 124 1.84 5.54 15.89
N PRO A 125 1.65 6.73 16.46
CA PRO A 125 2.51 7.85 16.16
C PRO A 125 3.92 7.63 16.70
N ALA A 126 4.88 8.31 16.08
CA ALA A 126 6.20 8.50 16.64
C ALA A 126 6.17 9.60 17.72
N VAL A 127 7.35 9.89 18.28
CA VAL A 127 7.50 11.02 19.21
C VAL A 127 7.31 12.33 18.47
N GLY A 128 6.61 13.29 19.10
CA GLY A 128 6.33 14.59 18.50
C GLY A 128 5.49 15.51 19.38
N GLN A 129 5.52 16.81 19.06
CA GLN A 129 4.85 17.88 19.82
C GLN A 129 3.36 17.63 19.95
N PHE A 130 2.72 17.07 18.92
CA PHE A 130 1.27 16.88 18.86
C PHE A 130 0.82 15.44 19.10
N THR A 131 1.74 14.52 19.39
CA THR A 131 1.49 13.08 19.53
C THR A 131 0.40 12.76 20.57
N ASN A 132 0.34 13.51 21.68
CA ASN A 132 -0.67 13.31 22.73
C ASN A 132 -1.85 14.27 22.64
N GLY A 133 -1.84 15.18 21.68
CA GLY A 133 -2.90 16.19 21.49
C GLY A 133 -3.79 15.93 20.28
N ILE A 134 -3.26 15.21 19.27
CA ILE A 134 -3.96 15.04 17.97
C ILE A 134 -3.86 13.60 17.48
N PRO A 135 -4.82 12.72 17.84
CA PRO A 135 -5.97 12.97 18.72
C PRO A 135 -5.58 13.06 20.19
N GLU A 136 -6.43 13.75 20.96
CA GLU A 136 -6.16 14.00 22.38
C GLU A 136 -6.11 12.69 23.19
N TYR A 137 -5.02 12.52 23.94
CA TYR A 137 -4.86 11.47 24.92
C TYR A 137 -5.53 11.89 26.23
N THR A 138 -6.30 10.98 26.82
CA THR A 138 -6.83 11.12 28.19
C THR A 138 -6.18 10.06 29.07
N GLU A 139 -5.83 10.42 30.31
CA GLU A 139 -5.22 9.48 31.26
C GLU A 139 -6.00 8.17 31.36
N GLY A 140 -5.27 7.04 31.26
CA GLY A 140 -5.85 5.70 31.21
C GLY A 140 -6.22 5.19 29.81
N ASN A 141 -6.09 6.01 28.76
CA ASN A 141 -6.27 5.52 27.40
C ASN A 141 -5.21 4.49 27.04
N THR A 142 -5.66 3.41 26.40
CA THR A 142 -4.84 2.34 25.85
C THR A 142 -4.62 2.55 24.35
N GLN A 143 -3.75 1.72 23.72
CA GLN A 143 -3.60 1.66 22.26
C GLN A 143 -4.95 1.54 21.54
N ALA A 144 -5.85 0.67 22.03
CA ALA A 144 -7.18 0.50 21.45
C ALA A 144 -8.05 1.77 21.54
N ASN A 145 -7.96 2.51 22.67
CA ASN A 145 -8.67 3.78 22.80
C ASN A 145 -8.14 4.84 21.83
N MET A 146 -6.83 4.88 21.60
CA MET A 146 -6.22 5.83 20.65
C MET A 146 -6.57 5.50 19.20
N ILE A 147 -6.68 4.22 18.83
CA ILE A 147 -7.23 3.80 17.53
C ILE A 147 -8.68 4.30 17.37
N VAL A 148 -9.51 4.16 18.40
CA VAL A 148 -10.90 4.69 18.38
C VAL A 148 -10.91 6.21 18.25
N ALA A 149 -9.99 6.91 18.93
CA ALA A 149 -9.86 8.37 18.81
C ALA A 149 -9.45 8.78 17.40
N ALA A 150 -8.45 8.10 16.80
CA ALA A 150 -8.06 8.31 15.42
C ALA A 150 -9.21 8.03 14.43
N LYS A 151 -9.96 6.94 14.65
CA LYS A 151 -11.16 6.64 13.87
C LYS A 151 -12.19 7.77 13.93
N LYS A 152 -12.45 8.32 15.12
CA LYS A 152 -13.36 9.46 15.29
C LYS A 152 -12.85 10.71 14.57
N ALA A 153 -11.52 10.89 14.46
CA ALA A 153 -10.91 12.04 13.84
C ALA A 153 -11.02 12.02 12.31
N ILE A 154 -10.79 10.88 11.64
CA ILE A 154 -10.58 10.86 10.18
C ILE A 154 -11.57 10.00 9.38
N VAL A 155 -12.50 9.28 10.00
CA VAL A 155 -13.51 8.49 9.28
C VAL A 155 -14.63 9.38 8.75
N GLY A 156 -15.07 9.10 7.53
CA GLY A 156 -16.12 9.87 6.86
C GLY A 156 -15.60 11.20 6.29
N SER A 157 -16.50 12.17 6.15
CA SER A 157 -16.18 13.52 5.68
C SER A 157 -15.73 14.45 6.82
N ASN A 158 -14.93 13.93 7.75
CA ASN A 158 -14.49 14.68 8.92
C ASN A 158 -13.50 15.78 8.56
N THR A 159 -13.46 16.83 9.38
CA THR A 159 -12.52 17.96 9.24
C THR A 159 -11.41 17.95 10.28
N SER A 160 -11.38 16.94 11.17
CA SER A 160 -10.33 16.75 12.15
C SER A 160 -9.11 16.06 11.53
N LEU A 161 -8.05 15.88 12.27
CA LEU A 161 -6.83 15.22 11.79
C LEU A 161 -6.17 14.37 12.87
N VAL A 162 -5.22 13.54 12.47
CA VAL A 162 -4.30 12.84 13.34
C VAL A 162 -2.87 13.26 13.00
N SER A 163 -2.03 13.50 14.01
CA SER A 163 -0.62 13.75 13.85
C SER A 163 0.17 12.45 14.03
N LEU A 164 1.07 12.17 13.11
CA LEU A 164 1.86 10.94 13.11
C LEU A 164 3.17 11.09 13.87
N GLY A 165 3.54 12.34 14.26
CA GLY A 165 4.82 12.63 14.88
C GLY A 165 5.99 12.43 13.91
N GLY A 166 7.21 12.28 14.43
CA GLY A 166 8.42 12.11 13.61
C GLY A 166 8.45 10.83 12.79
N PHE A 167 9.63 10.48 12.25
CA PHE A 167 9.79 9.36 11.32
C PHE A 167 9.13 8.07 11.78
N GLY A 168 8.40 7.46 10.87
CA GLY A 168 7.83 6.12 10.99
C GLY A 168 6.53 6.04 11.78
N GLY A 169 6.09 7.11 12.46
CA GLY A 169 4.77 7.16 13.07
C GLY A 169 3.68 7.03 12.02
N TYR A 170 2.63 6.23 12.29
CA TYR A 170 1.72 5.80 11.23
C TYR A 170 0.25 5.70 11.65
N VAL A 171 -0.59 5.73 10.63
CA VAL A 171 -2.01 5.32 10.69
C VAL A 171 -2.31 4.31 9.58
N VAL A 172 -3.15 3.30 9.89
CA VAL A 172 -3.68 2.31 8.93
C VAL A 172 -5.19 2.47 8.87
N PHE A 173 -5.72 2.63 7.69
CA PHE A 173 -7.16 2.76 7.47
C PHE A 173 -7.62 1.98 6.24
N GLY A 174 -8.94 1.78 6.12
CA GLY A 174 -9.56 1.07 5.01
C GLY A 174 -10.88 1.70 4.59
N PHE A 175 -11.34 1.24 3.41
CA PHE A 175 -12.60 1.64 2.80
C PHE A 175 -13.65 0.53 2.94
N ASP A 176 -14.92 0.82 2.65
CA ASP A 176 -16.01 -0.17 2.66
C ASP A 176 -16.15 -0.92 1.33
N HIS A 177 -15.24 -0.64 0.40
CA HIS A 177 -15.15 -1.25 -0.92
C HIS A 177 -13.68 -1.22 -1.39
N THR A 178 -13.36 -1.99 -2.41
CA THR A 178 -12.06 -1.92 -3.09
C THR A 178 -12.04 -0.70 -3.99
N ILE A 179 -11.08 0.21 -3.81
CA ILE A 179 -10.82 1.32 -4.76
C ILE A 179 -10.15 0.72 -6.00
N PRO A 180 -10.77 0.82 -7.19
CA PRO A 180 -10.19 0.24 -8.40
C PRO A 180 -8.92 0.98 -8.85
N ASN A 181 -7.95 0.24 -9.38
CA ASN A 181 -6.79 0.80 -10.08
C ASN A 181 -7.18 1.09 -11.54
N MET A 182 -7.32 2.34 -11.89
CA MET A 182 -7.73 2.79 -13.22
C MET A 182 -6.62 3.59 -13.90
N ASP A 183 -6.82 4.01 -15.14
CA ASP A 183 -5.92 4.96 -15.78
C ASP A 183 -6.03 6.32 -15.09
N GLY A 184 -4.93 6.83 -14.57
CA GLY A 184 -4.84 8.12 -13.88
C GLY A 184 -4.76 8.01 -12.35
N ARG A 185 -5.44 8.90 -11.65
CA ARG A 185 -5.42 8.95 -10.18
C ARG A 185 -6.64 8.27 -9.61
N ASP A 186 -6.44 7.49 -8.55
CA ASP A 186 -7.47 6.61 -8.00
C ASP A 186 -8.03 7.11 -6.68
N PHE A 187 -7.19 7.68 -5.83
CA PHE A 187 -7.60 8.16 -4.50
C PHE A 187 -6.83 9.41 -4.09
N LYS A 188 -7.31 10.06 -3.04
CA LYS A 188 -6.67 11.24 -2.44
C LYS A 188 -6.49 11.02 -0.95
N ILE A 189 -5.34 11.47 -0.42
CA ILE A 189 -5.11 11.60 1.03
C ILE A 189 -5.11 13.09 1.37
N LEU A 190 -5.84 13.44 2.42
CA LEU A 190 -5.96 14.79 2.93
C LEU A 190 -5.03 14.96 4.13
N GLY A 191 -4.33 16.07 4.17
CA GLY A 191 -3.47 16.51 5.28
C GLY A 191 -3.76 17.96 5.66
N ASN A 192 -2.72 18.67 6.12
CA ASN A 192 -2.77 20.10 6.39
C ASN A 192 -1.71 20.90 5.59
N ALA A 193 -1.02 20.25 4.65
CA ALA A 193 -0.03 20.91 3.80
C ALA A 193 -0.59 22.13 3.06
N PHE A 194 0.23 23.16 2.97
CA PHE A 194 -0.06 24.35 2.19
C PHE A 194 1.20 24.92 1.54
N TRP A 195 1.04 25.66 0.45
CA TRP A 195 2.10 26.45 -0.17
C TRP A 195 1.99 27.90 0.26
N GLY A 196 3.09 28.44 0.81
CA GLY A 196 3.15 29.80 1.32
C GLY A 196 3.45 30.81 0.21
N ASN A 197 2.75 31.94 0.22
CA ASN A 197 2.98 33.02 -0.75
C ASN A 197 4.36 33.70 -0.57
N GLU A 198 4.96 33.58 0.62
CA GLU A 198 6.25 34.19 0.97
C GLU A 198 7.44 33.23 0.80
N ALA A 199 7.17 31.99 0.36
CA ALA A 199 8.24 31.05 0.08
C ALA A 199 9.01 31.46 -1.17
N ASN A 200 10.34 31.42 -1.11
CA ASN A 200 11.23 31.77 -2.23
C ASN A 200 11.16 30.76 -3.36
N GLU A 201 10.75 29.52 -3.06
CA GLU A 201 10.58 28.46 -4.04
C GLU A 201 9.10 28.14 -4.24
N ALA A 202 8.71 27.87 -5.47
CA ALA A 202 7.38 27.38 -5.80
C ALA A 202 7.11 26.05 -5.10
N ARG A 203 5.84 25.79 -4.74
CA ARG A 203 5.41 24.60 -4.02
C ARG A 203 6.15 24.38 -2.70
N SER A 204 6.39 25.43 -1.97
CA SER A 204 6.99 25.42 -0.64
C SER A 204 6.13 26.19 0.36
N GLY A 205 6.12 25.72 1.59
CA GLY A 205 5.30 26.28 2.67
C GLY A 205 5.42 25.39 3.91
N SER A 206 4.35 24.69 4.27
CA SER A 206 4.38 23.58 5.21
C SER A 206 4.01 22.32 4.44
N CYS A 207 5.01 21.52 4.07
CA CYS A 207 4.84 20.26 3.36
C CYS A 207 5.61 19.20 4.14
N GLU A 208 4.88 18.25 4.76
CA GLU A 208 5.40 17.28 5.72
C GLU A 208 5.18 15.85 5.21
N PRO A 209 5.92 15.44 4.15
CA PRO A 209 5.58 14.29 3.33
C PRO A 209 5.58 12.98 4.10
N GLY A 210 4.49 12.22 3.92
CA GLY A 210 4.32 10.86 4.42
C GLY A 210 4.41 9.84 3.30
N ILE A 211 5.11 8.73 3.55
CA ILE A 211 5.08 7.56 2.68
C ILE A 211 3.68 6.93 2.72
N ILE A 212 3.24 6.50 1.56
CA ILE A 212 1.97 5.80 1.38
C ILE A 212 2.25 4.35 1.04
N MET A 213 1.67 3.43 1.81
CA MET A 213 1.59 2.02 1.45
C MET A 213 0.14 1.64 1.20
N VAL A 214 -0.07 0.75 0.26
CA VAL A 214 -1.39 0.26 -0.13
C VAL A 214 -1.45 -1.26 -0.02
N ALA A 215 -2.61 -1.81 0.32
CA ALA A 215 -2.82 -3.25 0.35
C ALA A 215 -4.13 -3.63 -0.33
N TYR A 216 -4.08 -4.73 -1.07
CA TYR A 216 -5.25 -5.40 -1.65
C TYR A 216 -5.53 -6.65 -0.82
N ASP A 217 -6.73 -6.74 -0.23
CA ASP A 217 -7.20 -7.90 0.56
C ASP A 217 -7.44 -9.12 -0.34
N LYS A 218 -6.36 -9.78 -0.72
CA LYS A 218 -6.37 -10.90 -1.65
C LYS A 218 -7.12 -12.11 -1.10
N ASN A 219 -6.97 -12.36 0.20
CA ASN A 219 -7.60 -13.51 0.87
C ASN A 219 -8.99 -13.19 1.43
N LYS A 220 -9.45 -11.92 1.33
CA LYS A 220 -10.77 -11.44 1.75
C LYS A 220 -11.07 -11.65 3.23
N ASN A 221 -10.04 -11.51 4.08
CA ASN A 221 -10.19 -11.65 5.52
C ASN A 221 -10.58 -10.33 6.24
N GLY A 222 -10.64 -9.21 5.52
CA GLY A 222 -10.99 -7.88 6.03
C GLY A 222 -9.87 -7.20 6.81
N LYS A 223 -8.62 -7.65 6.62
CA LYS A 223 -7.43 -7.13 7.27
C LYS A 223 -6.26 -7.08 6.28
N PRO A 224 -5.36 -6.10 6.39
CA PRO A 224 -4.14 -6.09 5.59
C PRO A 224 -3.11 -7.05 6.22
N ASP A 225 -2.74 -8.10 5.51
CA ASP A 225 -1.69 -9.01 5.92
C ASP A 225 -0.29 -8.50 5.50
N ASP A 226 0.77 -8.98 6.15
CA ASP A 226 2.14 -8.46 5.96
C ASP A 226 2.65 -8.59 4.51
N ASP A 227 2.20 -9.58 3.76
CA ASP A 227 2.60 -9.86 2.39
C ASP A 227 1.71 -9.16 1.32
N GLU A 228 0.70 -8.42 1.75
CA GLU A 228 -0.22 -7.67 0.88
C GLU A 228 0.17 -6.20 0.71
N TRP A 229 1.18 -5.72 1.46
CA TRP A 229 1.60 -4.33 1.41
C TRP A 229 2.57 -4.00 0.28
N TYR A 230 2.29 -2.91 -0.41
CA TYR A 230 3.09 -2.32 -1.48
C TYR A 230 3.31 -0.83 -1.20
N GLU A 231 4.52 -0.33 -1.44
CA GLU A 231 4.82 1.09 -1.30
C GLU A 231 4.45 1.84 -2.58
N ILE A 232 3.83 3.00 -2.46
CA ILE A 232 3.66 3.93 -3.58
C ILE A 232 5.01 4.59 -3.86
N ALA A 233 5.59 4.31 -5.02
CA ALA A 233 6.86 4.89 -5.44
C ALA A 233 6.67 6.36 -5.83
N GLY A 234 6.73 7.25 -4.84
CA GLY A 234 6.75 8.68 -5.07
C GLY A 234 8.03 9.15 -5.78
N SER A 235 8.10 10.44 -6.10
CA SER A 235 9.20 11.04 -6.88
C SER A 235 10.60 10.83 -6.30
N GLU A 236 10.70 10.58 -5.00
CA GLU A 236 11.98 10.35 -4.30
C GLU A 236 12.37 8.87 -4.22
N TYR A 237 11.45 7.94 -4.52
CA TYR A 237 11.62 6.52 -4.26
C TYR A 237 12.90 5.91 -4.83
N PHE A 238 13.27 6.28 -6.05
CA PHE A 238 14.45 5.74 -6.76
C PHE A 238 15.71 6.63 -6.65
N LYS A 239 15.63 7.72 -5.86
CA LYS A 239 16.80 8.59 -5.64
C LYS A 239 17.79 7.93 -4.68
N ASN A 240 19.08 8.21 -4.88
CA ASN A 240 20.17 7.69 -4.04
C ASN A 240 20.16 8.27 -2.62
N THR A 241 19.42 9.35 -2.37
CA THR A 241 19.22 9.95 -1.06
C THR A 241 18.17 9.21 -0.23
N THR A 242 17.39 8.31 -0.84
CA THR A 242 16.36 7.53 -0.17
C THR A 242 16.96 6.28 0.46
N ILE A 243 16.70 6.08 1.75
CA ILE A 243 17.16 4.93 2.53
C ILE A 243 16.01 3.95 2.69
N LYS A 244 16.16 2.76 2.11
CA LYS A 244 15.20 1.66 2.29
C LYS A 244 15.50 0.92 3.59
N ASN A 245 14.45 0.40 4.23
CA ASN A 245 14.56 -0.33 5.50
C ASN A 245 15.27 0.47 6.60
N TYR A 246 15.05 1.80 6.60
CA TYR A 246 15.52 2.63 7.70
C TYR A 246 14.74 2.30 8.97
N GLU A 247 15.46 2.15 10.09
CA GLU A 247 14.88 1.87 11.40
C GLU A 247 15.36 2.93 12.40
N ILE A 248 14.44 3.43 13.22
CA ILE A 248 14.73 4.36 14.31
C ILE A 248 14.10 3.86 15.60
N THR A 249 14.86 3.90 16.68
CA THR A 249 14.40 3.58 18.02
C THR A 249 14.33 4.85 18.85
N TYR A 250 13.16 5.15 19.39
CA TYR A 250 12.93 6.24 20.32
C TYR A 250 12.89 5.72 21.74
N PHE A 251 13.60 6.40 22.65
CA PHE A 251 13.67 6.04 24.07
C PHE A 251 12.77 6.94 24.90
N LYS A 252 12.05 6.34 25.84
CA LYS A 252 11.19 7.09 26.77
C LYS A 252 12.03 8.08 27.57
N PRO A 253 11.66 9.36 27.66
CA PRO A 253 12.40 10.33 28.43
C PRO A 253 12.36 9.97 29.93
N ASP A 254 13.47 10.23 30.64
CA ASP A 254 13.54 10.10 32.09
C ASP A 254 12.92 11.34 32.73
N ALA A 255 11.74 11.16 33.34
CA ALA A 255 11.03 12.24 34.02
C ALA A 255 11.78 12.83 35.23
N ALA A 256 12.78 12.12 35.77
CA ALA A 256 13.63 12.61 36.86
C ALA A 256 14.82 13.43 36.38
N LYS A 257 15.15 13.41 35.07
CA LYS A 257 16.24 14.17 34.50
C LYS A 257 15.86 15.66 34.43
N SER A 258 16.75 16.53 34.88
CA SER A 258 16.60 17.98 34.68
C SER A 258 16.78 18.33 33.18
N PRO A 259 16.01 19.25 32.63
CA PRO A 259 16.18 19.72 31.27
C PRO A 259 17.57 20.30 31.02
N VAL A 260 18.11 20.05 29.84
CA VAL A 260 19.36 20.65 29.34
C VAL A 260 18.98 21.80 28.41
N THR A 261 18.92 23.03 28.93
CA THR A 261 18.56 24.21 28.16
C THR A 261 19.60 24.50 27.07
N GLY A 262 19.15 24.74 25.86
CA GLY A 262 20.00 25.07 24.73
C GLY A 262 20.37 26.53 24.64
N THR A 263 21.03 26.91 23.55
CA THR A 263 21.47 28.29 23.27
C THR A 263 20.38 29.13 22.60
N GLU A 264 19.49 28.49 21.86
CA GLU A 264 18.38 29.15 21.22
C GLU A 264 17.22 29.36 22.19
N PHE A 265 16.51 30.47 22.10
CA PHE A 265 15.44 30.88 23.02
C PHE A 265 14.28 29.86 23.10
N TRP A 266 14.10 29.04 22.07
CA TRP A 266 13.05 28.05 21.99
C TRP A 266 13.43 26.67 22.55
N GLN A 267 14.71 26.40 22.80
CA GLN A 267 15.23 25.13 23.25
C GLN A 267 15.08 24.96 24.77
N PHE A 268 14.02 24.27 25.21
CA PHE A 268 13.78 23.97 26.61
C PHE A 268 14.66 22.82 27.11
N ASP A 269 14.64 21.67 26.40
CA ASP A 269 15.50 20.52 26.69
C ASP A 269 16.08 19.94 25.40
N THR A 270 17.37 20.16 25.18
CA THR A 270 18.13 19.70 24.00
C THR A 270 18.44 18.21 24.03
N GLU A 271 18.26 17.55 25.18
CA GLU A 271 18.46 16.11 25.36
C GLU A 271 17.19 15.40 25.83
N TYR A 272 16.03 15.82 25.30
CA TYR A 272 14.73 15.38 25.80
C TYR A 272 14.43 13.93 25.44
N ILE A 273 14.26 13.57 24.16
CA ILE A 273 14.02 12.18 23.74
C ILE A 273 15.18 11.68 22.91
N LYS A 274 15.95 10.75 23.50
CA LYS A 274 17.02 10.07 22.79
C LYS A 274 16.45 9.20 21.66
N TRP A 275 17.13 9.21 20.51
CA TRP A 275 16.89 8.27 19.42
C TRP A 275 18.21 7.66 18.91
N GLN A 276 18.12 6.51 18.26
CA GLN A 276 19.20 5.88 17.50
C GLN A 276 18.63 5.18 16.27
N ASP A 277 19.41 5.09 15.20
CA ASP A 277 19.01 4.46 13.96
C ASP A 277 19.92 3.29 13.55
N ASN A 278 19.50 2.54 12.53
CA ASN A 278 20.29 1.44 11.97
C ASN A 278 21.41 1.90 11.02
N GLU A 279 21.55 3.22 10.74
CA GLU A 279 22.67 3.81 10.03
C GLU A 279 23.83 4.21 10.98
N GLY A 280 23.69 3.87 12.28
CA GLY A 280 24.69 4.17 13.31
C GLY A 280 24.65 5.60 13.84
N LYS A 281 23.61 6.36 13.54
CA LYS A 281 23.40 7.71 14.06
C LYS A 281 22.56 7.68 15.33
N SER A 282 22.77 8.65 16.18
CA SER A 282 21.96 8.89 17.38
C SER A 282 21.90 10.40 17.66
N GLY A 283 20.88 10.79 18.41
CA GLY A 283 20.66 12.18 18.80
C GLY A 283 19.51 12.31 19.77
N TYR A 284 18.99 13.50 19.88
CA TYR A 284 17.86 13.82 20.72
C TYR A 284 16.81 14.59 19.91
N LYS A 285 15.54 14.37 20.22
CA LYS A 285 14.45 15.28 19.88
C LYS A 285 14.40 16.36 20.95
N VAL A 286 14.40 17.62 20.50
CA VAL A 286 14.45 18.78 21.39
C VAL A 286 13.04 19.11 21.87
N GLN A 287 12.87 19.33 23.19
CA GLN A 287 11.62 19.90 23.68
C GLN A 287 11.62 21.42 23.50
N ASN A 288 10.54 21.92 22.92
CA ASN A 288 10.37 23.31 22.59
C ASN A 288 9.66 24.05 23.75
N VAL A 289 10.02 25.31 24.06
CA VAL A 289 9.36 26.12 25.09
C VAL A 289 7.87 26.41 24.77
N PHE A 290 7.46 26.31 23.50
CA PHE A 290 6.10 26.56 23.07
C PHE A 290 5.20 25.32 23.25
N HIS A 291 5.81 24.13 23.50
CA HIS A 291 5.15 22.84 23.62
C HIS A 291 5.75 22.10 24.82
N ASP A 292 5.16 22.28 25.99
CA ASP A 292 5.64 21.72 27.26
C ASP A 292 5.06 20.31 27.57
N GLN A 293 4.10 19.83 26.76
CA GLN A 293 3.53 18.50 26.90
C GLN A 293 4.53 17.39 26.52
N SER A 294 4.23 16.15 26.95
CA SER A 294 5.06 15.00 26.55
C SER A 294 4.99 14.76 25.04
N TYR A 295 6.16 14.56 24.40
CA TYR A 295 6.27 14.14 23.00
C TYR A 295 6.26 12.61 22.84
N TYR A 296 6.51 11.87 23.93
CA TYR A 296 6.42 10.41 23.92
C TYR A 296 4.96 9.98 24.06
N PRO A 297 4.44 9.05 23.24
CA PRO A 297 3.05 8.59 23.35
C PRO A 297 2.77 8.03 24.76
N LEU A 298 1.88 8.68 25.50
CA LEU A 298 1.67 8.38 26.94
C LEU A 298 1.03 7.02 27.20
N TRP A 299 0.37 6.43 26.20
CA TRP A 299 -0.19 5.07 26.26
C TRP A 299 0.81 3.96 25.96
N ILE A 300 2.04 4.29 25.52
CA ILE A 300 3.12 3.32 25.31
C ILE A 300 3.89 3.19 26.60
N ALA A 301 3.76 2.01 27.24
CA ALA A 301 4.43 1.73 28.51
C ALA A 301 5.92 1.41 28.33
N ASP A 302 6.31 0.90 27.17
CA ASP A 302 7.66 0.43 26.87
C ASP A 302 8.71 1.54 27.07
N ALA A 303 9.91 1.15 27.52
CA ALA A 303 11.03 2.07 27.68
C ALA A 303 11.59 2.58 26.34
N SER A 304 11.28 1.91 25.24
CA SER A 304 11.61 2.32 23.88
C SER A 304 10.75 1.58 22.88
N TYR A 305 10.62 2.14 21.67
CA TYR A 305 9.99 1.43 20.54
C TYR A 305 10.68 1.79 19.24
N THR A 306 10.66 0.85 18.29
CA THR A 306 11.30 0.99 17.00
C THR A 306 10.25 1.13 15.91
N LEU A 307 10.44 2.10 15.03
CA LEU A 307 9.66 2.30 13.81
C LEU A 307 10.56 2.11 12.60
N LYS A 308 9.99 1.66 11.49
CA LYS A 308 10.74 1.33 10.28
C LYS A 308 9.97 1.66 9.01
N GLY A 309 10.72 1.91 7.94
CA GLY A 309 10.17 2.17 6.62
C GLY A 309 11.21 2.74 5.66
N THR A 310 10.72 3.30 4.57
CA THR A 310 11.54 4.10 3.65
C THR A 310 11.70 5.51 4.20
N LYS A 311 12.95 5.98 4.33
CA LYS A 311 13.26 7.36 4.70
C LYS A 311 13.68 8.12 3.44
N ILE A 312 13.05 9.26 3.18
CA ILE A 312 13.39 10.16 2.08
C ILE A 312 14.26 11.32 2.58
N ALA A 313 14.74 12.13 1.66
CA ALA A 313 15.58 13.28 1.99
C ALA A 313 14.81 14.33 2.80
N ASP A 314 15.53 15.06 3.63
CA ASP A 314 15.02 16.22 4.36
C ASP A 314 14.53 17.29 3.38
N ASN A 315 13.40 17.93 3.66
CA ASN A 315 12.77 18.88 2.76
C ASN A 315 12.52 20.27 3.38
N PHE A 316 12.74 20.44 4.69
CA PHE A 316 12.68 21.73 5.33
C PHE A 316 14.04 22.43 5.27
N TYR A 317 14.01 23.72 4.98
CA TYR A 317 15.17 24.59 4.99
C TYR A 317 14.84 25.93 5.66
N ASP A 318 15.84 26.53 6.27
CA ASP A 318 15.72 27.88 6.81
C ASP A 318 15.89 28.91 5.70
N GLN A 319 14.80 29.54 5.28
CA GLN A 319 14.78 30.55 4.23
C GLN A 319 15.44 31.85 4.69
N SER A 320 15.42 32.15 6.00
CA SER A 320 16.04 33.35 6.56
C SER A 320 17.56 33.27 6.65
N GLY A 321 18.11 32.05 6.77
CA GLY A 321 19.53 31.82 7.09
C GLY A 321 19.92 32.11 8.53
N GLU A 322 18.94 32.48 9.39
CA GLU A 322 19.14 32.89 10.79
C GLU A 322 18.31 32.03 11.76
N GLY A 323 17.68 30.93 11.26
CA GLY A 323 16.84 30.04 12.06
C GLY A 323 15.43 30.56 12.34
N SER A 324 15.05 31.70 11.74
CA SER A 324 13.80 32.39 12.06
C SER A 324 12.62 32.04 11.11
N TYR A 325 12.90 31.54 9.90
CA TYR A 325 11.85 31.24 8.92
C TYR A 325 12.10 29.92 8.17
N TRP A 326 11.46 28.87 8.63
CA TRP A 326 11.56 27.53 8.09
C TRP A 326 10.46 27.25 7.08
N VAL A 327 10.80 26.59 5.98
CA VAL A 327 9.91 26.29 4.86
C VAL A 327 10.09 24.85 4.43
N GLY A 328 9.00 24.11 4.37
CA GLY A 328 8.93 22.75 3.84
C GLY A 328 8.64 22.75 2.35
N LYS A 329 9.53 22.16 1.54
CA LYS A 329 9.37 22.02 0.10
C LYS A 329 8.58 20.77 -0.26
N SER A 330 7.58 20.90 -1.13
CA SER A 330 6.83 19.79 -1.68
C SER A 330 7.70 18.93 -2.60
N PHE A 331 7.61 17.62 -2.48
CA PHE A 331 8.08 16.68 -3.52
C PHE A 331 7.08 16.62 -4.66
N GLU A 332 7.49 16.08 -5.81
CA GLU A 332 6.72 16.21 -7.04
C GLU A 332 5.39 15.45 -6.98
N PHE A 333 5.37 14.19 -6.51
CA PHE A 333 4.17 13.35 -6.39
C PHE A 333 4.37 12.16 -5.45
N GLY A 334 3.27 11.52 -5.04
CA GLY A 334 3.26 10.20 -4.40
C GLY A 334 3.44 10.20 -2.89
N TYR A 335 3.16 11.32 -2.22
CA TYR A 335 3.27 11.46 -0.76
C TYR A 335 1.98 12.05 -0.18
N ALA A 336 1.62 11.62 1.02
CA ALA A 336 0.60 12.26 1.85
C ALA A 336 1.15 13.57 2.41
N ASP A 337 0.30 14.53 2.74
CA ASP A 337 0.63 15.81 3.38
C ASP A 337 1.79 16.59 2.73
N ASN A 338 1.87 16.47 1.43
CA ASN A 338 2.95 17.03 0.60
C ASN A 338 2.47 18.17 -0.32
N ALA A 339 1.18 18.28 -0.52
CA ALA A 339 0.53 19.30 -1.33
C ALA A 339 -0.82 19.69 -0.74
N PRO A 340 -1.31 20.92 -1.02
CA PRO A 340 -2.62 21.35 -0.54
C PRO A 340 -3.74 20.41 -0.96
N ASN A 341 -4.73 20.21 -0.08
CA ASN A 341 -5.85 19.29 -0.31
C ASN A 341 -6.68 19.60 -1.56
N ASN A 342 -6.69 20.84 -2.03
CA ASN A 342 -7.40 21.27 -3.24
C ASN A 342 -6.55 21.18 -4.52
N ASP A 343 -5.29 20.76 -4.42
CA ASP A 343 -4.40 20.56 -5.57
C ASP A 343 -4.42 19.10 -6.05
N GLU A 344 -4.25 18.88 -7.35
CA GLU A 344 -4.19 17.53 -7.94
C GLU A 344 -2.91 16.77 -7.56
N ALA A 345 -1.86 17.45 -7.11
CA ALA A 345 -0.63 16.83 -6.63
C ALA A 345 -0.83 15.98 -5.36
N SER A 346 -1.96 16.16 -4.64
CA SER A 346 -2.36 15.30 -3.52
C SER A 346 -3.12 14.03 -3.95
N ASN A 347 -3.41 13.87 -5.25
CA ASN A 347 -4.03 12.65 -5.80
C ASN A 347 -2.99 11.57 -6.04
N ILE A 348 -3.33 10.33 -5.71
CA ILE A 348 -2.45 9.18 -5.74
C ILE A 348 -2.92 8.18 -6.80
N ASP A 349 -1.97 7.57 -7.48
CA ASP A 349 -2.15 6.55 -8.50
C ASP A 349 -1.71 5.19 -7.95
N ILE A 350 -2.59 4.21 -7.94
CA ILE A 350 -2.28 2.86 -7.47
C ILE A 350 -1.23 2.18 -8.36
N SER A 351 -1.14 2.57 -9.64
CA SER A 351 -0.12 2.04 -10.56
C SER A 351 1.32 2.39 -10.17
N TRP A 352 1.52 3.32 -9.23
CA TRP A 352 2.83 3.61 -8.66
C TRP A 352 3.28 2.61 -7.59
N ALA A 353 2.45 1.62 -7.27
CA ALA A 353 2.77 0.58 -6.29
C ALA A 353 3.96 -0.27 -6.74
N VAL A 354 4.90 -0.51 -5.83
CA VAL A 354 6.08 -1.35 -6.04
C VAL A 354 6.17 -2.45 -4.98
N ASP A 355 6.73 -3.59 -5.38
CA ASP A 355 7.06 -4.67 -4.46
C ASP A 355 8.31 -4.36 -3.61
N LYS A 356 8.66 -5.25 -2.68
CA LYS A 356 9.84 -5.13 -1.82
C LYS A 356 11.19 -5.04 -2.56
N ASN A 357 11.22 -5.35 -3.86
CA ASN A 357 12.40 -5.24 -4.72
C ASN A 357 12.37 -3.96 -5.56
N GLY A 358 11.38 -3.10 -5.38
CA GLY A 358 11.18 -1.87 -6.14
C GLY A 358 10.64 -2.06 -7.55
N LYS A 359 10.08 -3.23 -7.86
CA LYS A 359 9.45 -3.50 -9.15
C LYS A 359 7.97 -3.10 -9.09
N TYR A 360 7.52 -2.35 -10.08
CA TYR A 360 6.10 -2.00 -10.23
C TYR A 360 5.22 -3.24 -10.30
N VAL A 361 4.10 -3.20 -9.60
CA VAL A 361 3.09 -4.27 -9.55
C VAL A 361 1.76 -3.80 -10.12
N LYS A 362 1.01 -4.73 -10.72
CA LYS A 362 -0.35 -4.45 -11.20
C LYS A 362 -1.35 -4.96 -10.17
N LEU A 363 -1.79 -4.08 -9.29
CA LEU A 363 -2.88 -4.37 -8.37
C LEU A 363 -4.21 -4.13 -9.07
N PRO A 364 -5.25 -4.94 -8.84
CA PRO A 364 -6.60 -4.67 -9.37
C PRO A 364 -7.24 -3.45 -8.70
N GLY A 365 -6.85 -3.17 -7.47
CA GLY A 365 -7.32 -2.09 -6.62
C GLY A 365 -6.70 -2.19 -5.23
N ILE A 366 -7.21 -1.42 -4.28
CA ILE A 366 -6.76 -1.41 -2.88
C ILE A 366 -7.94 -1.38 -1.92
N ASP A 367 -7.78 -2.01 -0.76
CA ASP A 367 -8.75 -2.04 0.34
C ASP A 367 -8.23 -1.23 1.54
N PHE A 368 -6.90 -1.20 1.72
CA PHE A 368 -6.25 -0.58 2.87
C PHE A 368 -5.12 0.35 2.45
N VAL A 369 -4.91 1.37 3.28
CA VAL A 369 -3.82 2.35 3.14
C VAL A 369 -3.13 2.51 4.49
N LYS A 370 -1.81 2.55 4.47
CA LYS A 370 -0.97 2.99 5.59
C LYS A 370 -0.22 4.24 5.19
N VAL A 371 -0.28 5.25 6.03
CA VAL A 371 0.53 6.46 5.90
C VAL A 371 1.48 6.54 7.07
N TYR A 372 2.75 6.86 6.81
CA TYR A 372 3.72 7.12 7.88
C TYR A 372 4.66 8.28 7.52
N THR A 373 5.11 9.02 8.54
CA THR A 373 6.04 10.14 8.36
C THR A 373 7.35 9.67 7.73
N ALA A 374 7.73 10.29 6.60
CA ALA A 374 8.82 9.84 5.74
C ALA A 374 10.21 10.40 6.12
N ILE A 375 10.27 11.39 7.01
CA ILE A 375 11.44 12.22 7.28
C ILE A 375 11.79 12.18 8.77
N ASN A 376 13.09 12.20 9.08
CA ASN A 376 13.59 12.37 10.44
C ASN A 376 14.32 13.72 10.57
N GLN A 377 13.57 14.81 10.43
CA GLN A 377 14.10 16.17 10.46
C GLN A 377 13.43 16.98 11.58
N GLU A 378 14.15 17.94 12.11
CA GLU A 378 13.62 19.05 12.92
C GLU A 378 13.82 20.36 12.17
N ALA A 379 12.79 21.18 12.13
CA ALA A 379 12.75 22.47 11.44
C ALA A 379 12.90 23.63 12.45
N GLY A 380 14.02 23.65 13.19
CA GLY A 380 14.32 24.67 14.19
C GLY A 380 13.19 24.79 15.23
N TRP A 381 12.73 26.01 15.48
CA TRP A 381 11.67 26.29 16.47
C TRP A 381 10.29 25.73 16.10
N LEU A 382 10.07 25.32 14.86
CA LEU A 382 8.84 24.61 14.48
C LEU A 382 8.79 23.18 15.07
N GLY A 383 9.95 22.59 15.38
CA GLY A 383 10.04 21.24 15.93
C GLY A 383 10.21 20.16 14.89
N GLU A 384 9.73 18.95 15.20
CA GLU A 384 9.82 17.82 14.28
C GLU A 384 8.93 18.00 13.05
N VAL A 385 9.38 17.46 11.92
CA VAL A 385 8.54 17.28 10.73
C VAL A 385 7.61 16.10 10.99
N SER A 386 6.31 16.37 11.02
CA SER A 386 5.24 15.43 11.35
C SER A 386 4.21 15.40 10.24
N THR A 387 3.93 14.23 9.69
CA THR A 387 2.85 14.08 8.71
C THR A 387 1.50 14.07 9.40
N GLU A 388 0.55 14.88 8.93
CA GLU A 388 -0.84 14.87 9.36
C GLU A 388 -1.76 14.21 8.32
N VAL A 389 -2.75 13.46 8.83
CA VAL A 389 -3.81 12.88 8.00
C VAL A 389 -5.16 13.36 8.50
N SER A 390 -5.90 14.07 7.65
CA SER A 390 -7.25 14.55 7.96
C SER A 390 -8.37 13.76 7.27
N GLY A 391 -8.00 12.82 6.39
CA GLY A 391 -8.94 11.97 5.68
C GLY A 391 -8.36 11.38 4.41
N ALA A 392 -9.17 10.59 3.73
CA ALA A 392 -8.89 10.12 2.38
C ALA A 392 -10.20 9.80 1.66
N TYR A 393 -10.18 9.78 0.33
CA TYR A 393 -11.36 9.36 -0.42
C TYR A 393 -11.04 8.80 -1.81
N ASP A 394 -11.92 7.90 -2.26
CA ASP A 394 -11.95 7.35 -3.61
C ASP A 394 -12.35 8.44 -4.61
N LEU A 395 -11.56 8.59 -5.68
CA LEU A 395 -11.83 9.55 -6.76
C LEU A 395 -12.83 9.02 -7.79
N HIS A 396 -13.19 7.74 -7.74
CA HIS A 396 -14.14 7.11 -8.65
C HIS A 396 -15.60 7.17 -8.14
N LEU A 397 -15.81 7.56 -6.87
CA LEU A 397 -17.12 7.79 -6.27
C LEU A 397 -17.43 9.29 -6.17
N ASN A 398 -18.57 9.69 -6.69
CA ASN A 398 -19.06 11.09 -6.65
C ASN A 398 -19.78 11.41 -5.34
#